data_0f5fb11051539e555164b3a808f661e7
#
_entry.id   0f5fb11051539e555164b3a808f661e7
#
_cell.length_a   1.000
_cell.length_b   1.000
_cell.length_c   1.000
_cell.angle_alpha   90.00
_cell.angle_beta   90.00
_cell.angle_gamma   90.00
#
_symmetry.space_group_name_H-M   'P 1'
#
loop_
_entity.id
_entity.type
_entity.pdbx_description
1 polymer ?
#
loop_
_entity_poly.entity_id
_entity_poly.type
_entity_poly.pdbx_seq_one_letter_code
_entity_poly.pdbx_strand_id
1 'polypeptide(L)'
;MEGNFQIYTKTGYYKGNLAAIKYLNRKRVELTRKVLFELKHMRDVQNEHLTRFIGACIDPPNMCIITEYCPRGSLQDLMESDSITLDWMFRYSLINDIVKGMLFLHNSVIVSHGNLKSSNCVVDSRFVLKITDYGLESLRGRSCPEDTHAYLLRTEAVDRP
;
A
#
# COMPACT_ATOMS: atom_id res chain seq x y z
N MET A 1 9.13 -29.76 -5.71
CA MET A 1 9.89 -28.52 -5.41
C MET A 1 8.97 -27.35 -5.70
N GLU A 2 8.17 -26.98 -4.73
CA GLU A 2 7.31 -25.81 -4.85
C GLU A 2 8.18 -24.59 -4.54
N GLY A 3 8.50 -23.84 -5.58
CA GLY A 3 9.25 -22.61 -5.44
C GLY A 3 8.41 -21.59 -4.69
N ASN A 4 8.90 -21.12 -3.56
CA ASN A 4 8.39 -19.94 -2.89
C ASN A 4 8.40 -18.78 -3.88
N PHE A 5 7.28 -18.48 -4.47
CA PHE A 5 7.08 -17.24 -5.23
C PHE A 5 7.08 -16.06 -4.25
N GLN A 6 8.25 -15.61 -3.87
CA GLN A 6 8.37 -14.27 -3.34
C GLN A 6 8.00 -13.31 -4.46
N ILE A 7 6.89 -12.63 -4.31
CA ILE A 7 6.54 -11.52 -5.19
C ILE A 7 7.50 -10.38 -4.87
N TYR A 8 8.63 -10.35 -5.56
CA TYR A 8 9.60 -9.28 -5.41
C TYR A 8 8.99 -7.96 -5.87
N THR A 9 8.93 -7.02 -4.96
CA THR A 9 8.60 -5.63 -5.30
C THR A 9 9.65 -5.12 -6.29
N LYS A 10 9.20 -4.59 -7.43
CA LYS A 10 10.11 -3.93 -8.37
C LYS A 10 10.68 -2.68 -7.70
N THR A 11 11.98 -2.50 -7.82
CA THR A 11 12.70 -1.38 -7.22
C THR A 11 13.47 -0.60 -8.27
N GLY A 12 13.74 0.65 -7.95
CA GLY A 12 14.58 1.54 -8.76
C GLY A 12 15.22 2.60 -7.89
N TYR A 13 16.15 3.35 -8.43
CA TYR A 13 16.79 4.43 -7.73
C TYR A 13 16.17 5.78 -8.10
N TYR A 14 15.83 6.55 -7.10
CA TYR A 14 15.38 7.93 -7.24
C TYR A 14 16.21 8.83 -6.33
N LYS A 15 16.93 9.78 -6.91
CA LYS A 15 17.83 10.69 -6.20
C LYS A 15 18.77 9.96 -5.22
N GLY A 16 19.35 8.84 -5.67
CA GLY A 16 20.29 8.04 -4.89
C GLY A 16 19.66 7.11 -3.85
N ASN A 17 18.35 7.12 -3.68
CA ASN A 17 17.63 6.27 -2.75
C ASN A 17 16.84 5.19 -3.49
N LEU A 18 16.80 4.00 -2.89
CA LEU A 18 16.01 2.88 -3.42
C LEU A 18 14.52 3.16 -3.21
N ALA A 19 13.74 3.00 -4.25
CA ALA A 19 12.30 3.23 -4.25
C ALA A 19 11.54 2.00 -4.75
N ALA A 20 10.31 1.83 -4.27
CA ALA A 20 9.40 0.80 -4.76
C ALA A 20 8.62 1.32 -5.96
N ILE A 21 8.51 0.50 -7.00
CA ILE A 21 7.81 0.85 -8.23
C ILE A 21 6.64 -0.11 -8.42
N LYS A 22 5.44 0.45 -8.51
CA LYS A 22 4.24 -0.32 -8.81
C LYS A 22 3.68 0.10 -10.17
N TYR A 23 3.74 -0.80 -11.12
CA TYR A 23 3.16 -0.56 -12.44
C TYR A 23 1.65 -0.62 -12.42
N LEU A 24 1.02 0.30 -13.13
CA LEU A 24 -0.42 0.37 -13.27
C LEU A 24 -0.87 -0.49 -14.45
N ASN A 25 -1.89 -1.30 -14.24
CA ASN A 25 -2.48 -2.12 -15.28
C ASN A 25 -3.57 -1.34 -16.04
N ARG A 26 -3.19 -0.22 -16.63
CA ARG A 26 -4.07 0.65 -17.39
C ARG A 26 -3.42 1.05 -18.71
N LYS A 27 -4.24 1.16 -19.76
CA LYS A 27 -3.77 1.56 -21.08
C LYS A 27 -3.52 3.05 -21.19
N ARG A 28 -4.29 3.87 -20.48
CA ARG A 28 -4.20 5.33 -20.49
C ARG A 28 -4.81 5.93 -19.22
N VAL A 29 -4.19 7.00 -18.74
CA VAL A 29 -4.71 7.82 -17.63
C VAL A 29 -4.88 9.24 -18.14
N GLU A 30 -6.07 9.80 -17.98
CA GLU A 30 -6.32 11.22 -18.24
C GLU A 30 -5.97 12.05 -17.02
N LEU A 31 -5.23 13.13 -17.22
CA LEU A 31 -4.95 14.14 -16.21
C LEU A 31 -6.16 15.02 -15.99
N THR A 32 -7.16 14.47 -15.30
CA THR A 32 -8.31 15.26 -14.86
C THR A 32 -7.97 16.09 -13.64
N ARG A 33 -8.79 17.08 -13.32
CA ARG A 33 -8.65 17.86 -12.09
C ARG A 33 -8.70 16.96 -10.85
N LYS A 34 -9.51 15.91 -10.86
CA LYS A 34 -9.60 14.92 -9.79
C LYS A 34 -8.27 14.19 -9.58
N VAL A 35 -7.62 13.71 -10.64
CA VAL A 35 -6.32 13.04 -10.57
C VAL A 35 -5.25 13.98 -10.01
N LEU A 36 -5.23 15.23 -10.44
CA LEU A 36 -4.28 16.23 -9.93
C LEU A 36 -4.48 16.51 -8.44
N PHE A 37 -5.73 16.57 -7.96
CA PHE A 37 -6.02 16.69 -6.53
C PHE A 37 -5.56 15.47 -5.74
N GLU A 38 -5.81 14.27 -6.24
CA GLU A 38 -5.36 13.04 -5.60
C GLU A 38 -3.83 12.99 -5.48
N LEU A 39 -3.11 13.36 -6.53
CA LEU A 39 -1.65 13.45 -6.52
C LEU A 39 -1.14 14.48 -5.50
N LYS A 40 -1.78 15.64 -5.43
CA LYS A 40 -1.44 16.67 -4.45
C LYS A 40 -1.66 16.17 -3.02
N HIS A 41 -2.77 15.51 -2.74
CA HIS A 41 -3.07 14.96 -1.44
C HIS A 41 -2.04 13.90 -1.02
N MET A 42 -1.57 13.08 -1.96
CA MET A 42 -0.52 12.10 -1.68
C MET A 42 0.80 12.75 -1.27
N ARG A 43 1.14 13.89 -1.84
CA ARG A 43 2.35 14.66 -1.48
C ARG A 43 2.25 15.28 -0.08
N ASP A 44 1.04 15.66 0.33
CA ASP A 44 0.79 16.32 1.61
C ASP A 44 0.62 15.32 2.76
N VAL A 45 0.27 14.07 2.47
CA VAL A 45 0.10 13.01 3.47
C VAL A 45 1.46 12.47 3.89
N GLN A 46 1.85 12.75 5.13
CA GLN A 46 3.09 12.25 5.73
C GLN A 46 2.79 11.70 7.12
N ASN A 47 3.13 10.45 7.33
CA ASN A 47 3.01 9.79 8.62
C ASN A 47 4.05 8.66 8.74
N GLU A 48 4.51 8.42 9.95
CA GLU A 48 5.51 7.38 10.26
C GLU A 48 5.06 5.97 9.85
N HIS A 49 3.75 5.70 9.85
CA HIS A 49 3.16 4.40 9.54
C HIS A 49 2.49 4.34 8.15
N LEU A 50 2.82 5.29 7.29
CA LEU A 50 2.43 5.30 5.88
C LEU A 50 3.67 5.41 5.00
N THR A 51 3.76 4.63 3.93
CA THR A 51 4.86 4.77 2.98
C THR A 51 4.78 6.13 2.31
N ARG A 52 5.93 6.80 2.20
CA ARG A 52 6.01 8.11 1.56
C ARG A 52 5.77 7.96 0.05
N PHE A 53 4.86 8.76 -0.48
CA PHE A 53 4.67 8.91 -1.91
C PHE A 53 5.82 9.75 -2.50
N ILE A 54 6.49 9.22 -3.51
CA ILE A 54 7.60 9.90 -4.19
C ILE A 54 7.11 10.55 -5.47
N GLY A 55 6.36 9.81 -6.29
CA GLY A 55 5.85 10.32 -7.55
C GLY A 55 5.07 9.28 -8.33
N ALA A 56 4.59 9.68 -9.49
CA ALA A 56 3.92 8.80 -10.42
C ALA A 56 4.33 9.13 -11.85
N CYS A 57 4.42 8.12 -12.69
CA CYS A 57 4.58 8.26 -14.12
C CYS A 57 3.26 7.89 -14.79
N ILE A 58 2.70 8.80 -15.57
CA ILE A 58 1.42 8.62 -16.26
C ILE A 58 1.58 8.51 -17.77
N ASP A 59 2.80 8.52 -18.26
CA ASP A 59 3.11 8.40 -19.69
C ASP A 59 3.14 6.93 -20.11
N PRO A 60 2.27 6.51 -21.06
CA PRO A 60 2.35 5.15 -21.60
C PRO A 60 3.69 4.87 -22.27
N PRO A 61 4.20 3.62 -22.23
CA PRO A 61 3.63 2.42 -21.62
C PRO A 61 4.00 2.21 -20.14
N ASN A 62 4.81 3.06 -19.55
CA ASN A 62 5.43 2.87 -18.25
C ASN A 62 4.68 3.60 -17.10
N MET A 63 3.37 3.52 -17.10
CA MET A 63 2.58 4.10 -16.00
C MET A 63 2.85 3.37 -14.70
N CYS A 64 3.28 4.11 -13.67
CA CYS A 64 3.65 3.55 -12.38
C CYS A 64 3.48 4.55 -11.23
N ILE A 65 3.40 4.01 -10.03
CA ILE A 65 3.45 4.76 -8.78
C ILE A 65 4.76 4.42 -8.08
N ILE A 66 5.46 5.44 -7.62
CA ILE A 66 6.76 5.32 -6.96
C ILE A 66 6.60 5.74 -5.50
N THR A 67 6.96 4.84 -4.60
CA THR A 67 6.87 5.04 -3.16
C THR A 67 8.16 4.66 -2.45
N GLU A 68 8.22 4.98 -1.17
CA GLU A 68 9.28 4.52 -0.28
C GLU A 68 9.40 2.99 -0.31
N TYR A 69 10.63 2.49 -0.34
CA TYR A 69 10.92 1.06 -0.27
C TYR A 69 11.23 0.63 1.16
N CYS A 70 10.54 -0.41 1.62
CA CYS A 70 10.75 -1.02 2.92
C CYS A 70 11.42 -2.39 2.74
N PRO A 71 12.71 -2.55 3.15
CA PRO A 71 13.53 -3.69 2.74
C PRO A 71 13.17 -5.02 3.39
N ARG A 72 12.44 -5.03 4.50
CA ARG A 72 12.03 -6.28 5.16
C ARG A 72 10.84 -6.97 4.52
N GLY A 73 10.24 -6.35 3.48
CA GLY A 73 9.12 -6.91 2.75
C GLY A 73 7.77 -6.65 3.41
N SER A 74 6.75 -7.36 2.95
CA SER A 74 5.39 -7.24 3.47
C SER A 74 5.18 -8.05 4.74
N LEU A 75 4.12 -7.71 5.48
CA LEU A 75 3.69 -8.49 6.63
C LEU A 75 3.34 -9.93 6.23
N GLN A 76 2.78 -10.12 5.04
CA GLN A 76 2.52 -11.45 4.49
C GLN A 76 3.81 -12.26 4.35
N ASP A 77 4.85 -11.67 3.78
CA ASP A 77 6.16 -12.32 3.62
C ASP A 77 6.76 -12.72 4.97
N LEU A 78 6.65 -11.85 5.99
CA LEU A 78 7.13 -12.13 7.33
C LEU A 78 6.37 -13.28 8.01
N MET A 79 5.06 -13.36 7.82
CA MET A 79 4.24 -14.43 8.40
C MET A 79 4.45 -15.78 7.70
N GLU A 80 4.76 -15.76 6.42
CA GLU A 80 5.04 -16.97 5.62
C GLU A 80 6.50 -17.45 5.73
N SER A 81 7.37 -16.65 6.32
CA SER A 81 8.79 -16.99 6.46
C SER A 81 9.03 -17.98 7.60
N ASP A 82 9.63 -19.12 7.28
CA ASP A 82 10.04 -20.12 8.27
C ASP A 82 11.25 -19.69 9.09
N SER A 83 12.01 -18.70 8.61
CA SER A 83 13.24 -18.22 9.25
C SER A 83 13.00 -17.16 10.33
N ILE A 84 11.81 -16.58 10.38
CA ILE A 84 11.46 -15.51 11.33
C ILE A 84 10.28 -15.97 12.18
N THR A 85 10.50 -16.09 13.48
CA THR A 85 9.42 -16.32 14.44
C THR A 85 9.07 -15.00 15.10
N LEU A 86 7.84 -14.50 14.82
CA LEU A 86 7.32 -13.29 15.46
C LEU A 86 6.75 -13.68 16.83
N ASP A 87 7.38 -13.20 17.91
CA ASP A 87 6.82 -13.32 19.24
C ASP A 87 5.64 -12.31 19.44
N TRP A 88 4.95 -12.42 20.54
CA TRP A 88 3.78 -11.58 20.81
C TRP A 88 4.15 -10.10 20.94
N MET A 89 5.34 -9.77 21.44
CA MET A 89 5.81 -8.39 21.54
C MET A 89 5.91 -7.74 20.16
N PHE A 90 6.50 -8.42 19.19
CA PHE A 90 6.58 -7.93 17.80
C PHE A 90 5.19 -7.87 17.15
N ARG A 91 4.34 -8.86 17.38
CA ARG A 91 2.97 -8.86 16.86
C ARG A 91 2.16 -7.68 17.35
N TYR A 92 2.22 -7.37 18.66
CA TYR A 92 1.55 -6.20 19.23
C TYR A 92 2.10 -4.89 18.68
N SER A 93 3.41 -4.79 18.52
CA SER A 93 4.04 -3.62 17.91
C SER A 93 3.55 -3.38 16.48
N LEU A 94 3.50 -4.42 15.66
CA LEU A 94 3.01 -4.34 14.28
C LEU A 94 1.53 -4.00 14.21
N ILE A 95 0.69 -4.59 15.06
CA ILE A 95 -0.74 -4.25 15.16
C ILE A 95 -0.92 -2.79 15.55
N ASN A 96 -0.18 -2.33 16.54
CA ASN A 96 -0.23 -0.93 16.99
C ASN A 96 0.15 0.04 15.85
N ASP A 97 1.15 -0.31 15.06
CA ASP A 97 1.57 0.47 13.89
C ASP A 97 0.47 0.55 12.83
N ILE A 98 -0.22 -0.57 12.57
CA ILE A 98 -1.36 -0.60 11.64
C ILE A 98 -2.47 0.33 12.13
N VAL A 99 -2.83 0.24 13.41
CA VAL A 99 -3.90 1.06 14.00
C VAL A 99 -3.54 2.55 13.91
N LYS A 100 -2.31 2.92 14.23
CA LYS A 100 -1.85 4.31 14.12
C LYS A 100 -1.89 4.82 12.68
N GLY A 101 -1.42 4.04 11.74
CA GLY A 101 -1.45 4.39 10.32
C GLY A 101 -2.88 4.55 9.79
N MET A 102 -3.77 3.63 10.12
CA MET A 102 -5.17 3.69 9.73
C MET A 102 -5.92 4.83 10.38
N LEU A 103 -5.64 5.12 11.66
CA LEU A 103 -6.22 6.28 12.35
C LEU A 103 -5.84 7.59 11.66
N PHE A 104 -4.56 7.75 11.32
CA PHE A 104 -4.11 8.91 10.57
C PHE A 104 -4.80 9.01 9.20
N LEU A 105 -4.89 7.90 8.48
CA LEU A 105 -5.49 7.85 7.15
C LEU A 105 -6.98 8.23 7.18
N HIS A 106 -7.73 7.70 8.17
CA HIS A 106 -9.14 8.02 8.35
C HIS A 106 -9.39 9.50 8.69
N ASN A 107 -8.45 10.16 9.35
CA ASN A 107 -8.53 11.59 9.66
C ASN A 107 -7.93 12.48 8.56
N SER A 108 -7.39 11.90 7.49
CA SER A 108 -6.83 12.62 6.36
C SER A 108 -7.87 12.85 5.25
N VAL A 109 -7.50 13.62 4.24
CA VAL A 109 -8.32 13.81 3.02
C VAL A 109 -8.54 12.53 2.23
N ILE A 110 -7.72 11.49 2.44
CA ILE A 110 -7.87 10.19 1.79
C ILE A 110 -9.01 9.37 2.40
N VAL A 111 -9.28 9.56 3.68
CA VAL A 111 -10.40 9.00 4.47
C VAL A 111 -10.33 7.48 4.66
N SER A 112 -10.04 6.70 3.61
CA SER A 112 -10.01 5.24 3.72
C SER A 112 -8.94 4.62 2.84
N HIS A 113 -8.50 3.41 3.18
CA HIS A 113 -7.56 2.65 2.36
C HIS A 113 -8.27 1.91 1.23
N GLY A 114 -9.36 1.25 1.52
CA GLY A 114 -10.15 0.50 0.54
C GLY A 114 -9.59 -0.87 0.14
N ASN A 115 -8.36 -1.20 0.52
CA ASN A 115 -7.72 -2.49 0.19
C ASN A 115 -6.64 -2.87 1.20
N LEU A 116 -6.93 -2.70 2.48
CA LEU A 116 -6.00 -3.08 3.54
C LEU A 116 -5.90 -4.60 3.63
N LYS A 117 -4.68 -5.10 3.50
CA LYS A 117 -4.36 -6.52 3.65
C LYS A 117 -2.87 -6.67 4.01
N SER A 118 -2.47 -7.86 4.47
CA SER A 118 -1.10 -8.12 4.92
C SER A 118 -0.03 -7.87 3.84
N SER A 119 -0.37 -8.05 2.57
CA SER A 119 0.53 -7.72 1.45
C SER A 119 0.70 -6.22 1.21
N ASN A 120 -0.19 -5.38 1.73
CA ASN A 120 -0.13 -3.91 1.67
C ASN A 120 0.36 -3.27 2.97
N CYS A 121 0.93 -4.06 3.87
CA CYS A 121 1.66 -3.60 5.04
C CYS A 121 3.12 -4.02 4.85
N VAL A 122 4.04 -3.06 4.85
CA VAL A 122 5.47 -3.30 4.64
C VAL A 122 6.27 -2.88 5.87
N VAL A 123 7.43 -3.48 6.05
CA VAL A 123 8.25 -3.26 7.24
C VAL A 123 9.61 -2.69 6.83
N ASP A 124 10.02 -1.62 7.47
CA ASP A 124 11.29 -0.95 7.20
C ASP A 124 12.48 -1.61 7.93
N SER A 125 13.67 -1.07 7.73
CA SER A 125 14.91 -1.58 8.35
C SER A 125 14.90 -1.50 9.86
N ARG A 126 14.14 -0.60 10.47
CA ARG A 126 13.99 -0.43 11.93
C ARG A 126 12.85 -1.27 12.51
N PHE A 127 12.25 -2.14 11.72
CA PHE A 127 11.09 -2.95 12.09
C PHE A 127 9.82 -2.14 12.38
N VAL A 128 9.69 -0.98 11.76
CA VAL A 128 8.47 -0.15 11.78
C VAL A 128 7.58 -0.57 10.62
N LEU A 129 6.32 -0.87 10.91
CA LEU A 129 5.33 -1.20 9.89
C LEU A 129 4.76 0.08 9.26
N LYS A 130 4.64 0.06 7.94
CA LYS A 130 4.05 1.13 7.14
C LYS A 130 3.00 0.56 6.20
N ILE A 131 1.87 1.24 6.11
CA ILE A 131 0.79 0.88 5.18
C ILE A 131 1.11 1.48 3.82
N THR A 132 0.94 0.69 2.77
CA THR A 132 1.14 1.11 1.39
C THR A 132 -0.11 0.89 0.55
N ASP A 133 -0.09 1.30 -0.72
CA ASP A 133 -1.22 1.18 -1.66
C ASP A 133 -2.49 1.93 -1.25
N TYR A 134 -2.35 3.00 -0.48
CA TYR A 134 -3.45 3.90 -0.12
C TYR A 134 -3.55 5.06 -1.12
N GLY A 135 -4.74 5.64 -1.24
CA GLY A 135 -5.02 6.78 -2.10
C GLY A 135 -4.92 6.48 -3.60
N LEU A 136 -4.96 7.52 -4.42
CA LEU A 136 -4.87 7.46 -5.88
C LEU A 136 -5.88 6.50 -6.52
N GLU A 137 -7.12 6.51 -6.06
CA GLU A 137 -8.17 5.60 -6.52
C GLU A 137 -8.39 5.68 -8.03
N SER A 138 -8.36 6.88 -8.59
CA SER A 138 -8.52 7.11 -10.04
C SER A 138 -7.41 6.48 -10.87
N LEU A 139 -6.18 6.45 -10.36
CA LEU A 139 -5.04 5.80 -11.03
C LEU A 139 -5.05 4.29 -10.87
N ARG A 140 -5.50 3.80 -9.73
CA ARG A 140 -5.52 2.35 -9.43
C ARG A 140 -6.71 1.61 -10.04
N GLY A 141 -7.69 2.32 -10.59
CA GLY A 141 -8.88 1.72 -11.21
C GLY A 141 -9.89 1.12 -10.23
N ARG A 142 -9.89 1.57 -8.98
CA ARG A 142 -10.77 1.06 -7.93
C ARG A 142 -12.15 1.72 -7.87
N SER A 143 -12.46 2.61 -8.78
CA SER A 143 -13.72 3.35 -8.81
C SER A 143 -14.82 2.66 -9.62
N CYS A 144 -14.95 1.33 -9.50
CA CYS A 144 -16.09 0.62 -10.07
C CYS A 144 -17.15 0.40 -8.99
N PRO A 145 -18.41 0.86 -9.18
CA PRO A 145 -19.48 0.64 -8.22
C PRO A 145 -19.75 -0.84 -7.91
N GLU A 146 -19.41 -1.72 -8.84
CA GLU A 146 -19.56 -3.16 -8.68
C GLU A 146 -18.60 -3.74 -7.62
N ASP A 147 -17.39 -3.18 -7.52
CA ASP A 147 -16.41 -3.63 -6.52
C ASP A 147 -16.79 -3.20 -5.09
N THR A 148 -17.50 -2.07 -4.96
CA THR A 148 -17.99 -1.60 -3.66
C THR A 148 -19.07 -2.53 -3.11
N HIS A 149 -19.92 -3.08 -3.97
CA HIS A 149 -20.96 -4.02 -3.56
C HIS A 149 -20.38 -5.38 -3.15
N ALA A 150 -19.38 -5.87 -3.88
CA ALA A 150 -18.66 -7.09 -3.53
C ALA A 150 -17.88 -6.96 -2.22
N TYR A 151 -17.41 -5.76 -1.91
CA TYR A 151 -16.69 -5.47 -0.67
C TYR A 151 -17.63 -5.43 0.54
N LEU A 152 -18.81 -4.84 0.40
CA LEU A 152 -19.84 -4.82 1.43
C LEU A 152 -20.36 -6.23 1.74
N LEU A 153 -20.55 -7.06 0.73
CA LEU A 153 -20.96 -8.45 0.92
C LEU A 153 -19.90 -9.31 1.61
N ARG A 154 -18.61 -8.99 1.43
CA ARG A 154 -17.53 -9.68 2.14
C ARG A 154 -17.42 -9.27 3.60
N THR A 155 -17.66 -8.00 3.92
CA THR A 155 -17.69 -7.53 5.31
C THR A 155 -18.89 -8.06 6.08
N GLU A 156 -20.05 -8.16 5.45
CA GLU A 156 -21.23 -8.76 6.07
C GLU A 156 -21.10 -10.27 6.33
N ALA A 157 -20.32 -10.97 5.52
CA ALA A 157 -20.06 -12.41 5.70
C ALA A 157 -19.07 -12.71 6.84
N VAL A 158 -18.25 -11.75 7.25
CA VAL A 158 -17.28 -11.91 8.35
C VAL A 158 -17.91 -11.56 9.70
N ASP A 159 -18.96 -10.72 9.75
CA ASP A 159 -19.63 -10.27 10.98
C ASP A 159 -20.84 -11.11 11.41
N ARG A 160 -21.05 -12.28 10.80
CA ARG A 160 -22.08 -13.22 11.29
C ARG A 160 -21.45 -14.27 12.21
N PRO A 161 -21.91 -14.35 13.48
CA PRO A 161 -21.48 -15.39 14.39
C PRO A 161 -21.92 -16.78 13.94
#